data_4adda9fd2bc14c2526532e9210d08405
#
_entry.id   4adda9fd2bc14c2526532e9210d08405
#
_cell.length_a   1.000
_cell.length_b   1.000
_cell.length_c   1.000
_cell.angle_alpha   90.00
_cell.angle_beta   90.00
_cell.angle_gamma   90.00
#
_symmetry.space_group_name_H-M   'P 1'
#
loop_
_entity.id
_entity.type
_entity.pdbx_description
1 polymer ?
#
loop_
_entity_poly.entity_id
_entity_poly.type
_entity_poly.pdbx_seq_one_letter_code
_entity_poly.pdbx_strand_id
1 'polypeptide(L)'
;MMWIFYLQTKTRNPLLEAMPKKKTKRDIEKTYTTKQMVAKLRRLADCLEQGKRFQIQSQGERILVPADAIFNVEHERGKKAEEVEFQFKWNL
;
A
#
# COMPACT_ATOMS: atom_id res chain seq x y z
N MET A 1 -1.50 0.53 2.20
CA MET A 1 -1.16 -0.06 1.61
C MET A 1 -1.02 -0.77 1.30
N MET A 2 -1.34 -0.71 1.64
CA MET A 2 -1.05 -1.33 1.30
C MET A 2 -1.10 -1.95 1.21
N TRP A 3 -1.27 -1.86 1.56
CA TRP A 3 -1.05 -2.44 1.35
C TRP A 3 -1.04 -3.03 1.13
N ILE A 4 -1.10 -2.89 1.46
CA ILE A 4 -1.00 -3.35 1.32
C ILE A 4 -1.03 -3.49 1.33
N PHE A 5 -1.20 -2.93 1.65
CA PHE A 5 -1.06 -2.88 1.69
C PHE A 5 -0.94 -2.50 2.04
N TYR A 6 -1.05 -2.02 2.58
CA TYR A 6 -0.81 -1.54 2.82
C TYR A 6 -0.67 -1.07 2.93
N LEU A 7 -0.62 -0.62 3.26
CA LEU A 7 -0.39 0.03 3.52
C LEU A 7 -0.14 0.53 4.13
N GLN A 8 0.28 0.99 5.05
CA GLN A 8 0.54 1.47 5.55
C GLN A 8 0.99 2.01 5.90
N THR A 9 1.46 2.30 6.34
CA THR A 9 1.86 2.86 6.56
C THR A 9 2.60 3.60 7.06
N LYS A 10 3.40 3.59 7.19
CA LYS A 10 4.16 4.16 7.92
C LYS A 10 5.03 4.94 7.24
N THR A 11 5.15 4.99 6.10
CA THR A 11 6.03 5.77 5.46
C THR A 11 5.37 7.00 5.29
N ARG A 12 5.89 8.10 5.57
CA ARG A 12 5.30 9.29 5.42
C ARG A 12 5.93 10.11 4.44
N ASN A 13 5.25 10.75 3.60
CA ASN A 13 5.74 11.72 2.63
C ASN A 13 5.87 13.03 3.37
N PRO A 14 7.04 13.57 3.54
CA PRO A 14 7.20 14.82 4.27
C PRO A 14 6.39 15.97 3.69
N LEU A 15 6.20 15.99 2.39
CA LEU A 15 5.40 17.03 1.81
C LEU A 15 3.96 16.95 2.26
N LEU A 16 3.44 15.77 2.38
CA LEU A 16 2.08 15.63 2.83
C LEU A 16 1.95 16.09 4.25
N GLU A 17 2.93 15.86 5.07
CA GLU A 17 2.84 16.28 6.45
C GLU A 17 2.93 17.78 6.58
N ALA A 18 3.57 18.45 5.65
CA ALA A 18 3.67 19.89 5.70
C ALA A 18 2.43 20.57 5.15
N MET A 19 1.58 19.86 4.50
CA MET A 19 0.41 20.47 3.92
C MET A 19 -0.70 20.66 4.94
N PRO A 20 -1.57 21.58 4.69
CA PRO A 20 -2.69 21.80 5.59
C PRO A 20 -3.46 20.53 5.61
N LYS A 21 -3.64 20.17 6.70
CA LYS A 21 -4.21 19.00 6.78
C LYS A 21 -5.48 18.76 6.52
N LYS A 22 -6.23 18.96 6.29
CA LYS A 22 -7.38 18.71 5.98
C LYS A 22 -7.57 17.41 5.64
N LYS A 23 -7.55 16.57 5.59
CA LYS A 23 -7.77 15.38 5.13
C LYS A 23 -6.73 14.78 4.65
N THR A 24 -5.80 14.98 4.91
CA THR A 24 -4.78 14.50 4.18
C THR A 24 -4.26 13.22 4.64
N LYS A 25 -4.30 12.86 5.89
CA LYS A 25 -3.75 11.64 6.26
C LYS A 25 -4.72 10.56 6.26
N ARG A 26 -4.41 9.46 5.68
CA ARG A 26 -5.26 8.31 5.67
C ARG A 26 -4.39 7.10 5.95
N ASP A 27 -4.67 6.40 7.04
CA ASP A 27 -3.89 5.26 7.44
C ASP A 27 -4.87 4.16 7.79
N ILE A 28 -5.22 3.34 6.83
CA ILE A 28 -6.26 2.35 6.96
C ILE A 28 -5.72 0.97 6.73
N GLU A 29 -6.13 0.03 7.56
CA GLU A 29 -5.69 -1.32 7.46
C GLU A 29 -6.90 -2.23 7.35
N LYS A 30 -6.81 -3.27 6.57
CA LYS A 30 -7.91 -4.22 6.45
C LYS A 30 -7.35 -5.62 6.39
N THR A 31 -7.99 -6.52 7.13
CA THR A 31 -7.60 -7.92 7.16
C THR A 31 -8.39 -8.69 6.13
N TYR A 32 -7.72 -9.56 5.39
CA TYR A 32 -8.34 -10.34 4.34
C TYR A 32 -8.17 -11.82 4.63
N THR A 33 -9.02 -12.64 4.07
CA THR A 33 -8.84 -14.08 4.11
C THR A 33 -7.68 -14.43 3.19
N THR A 34 -7.13 -15.62 3.35
CA THR A 34 -6.06 -16.07 2.47
C THR A 34 -6.48 -16.03 1.01
N LYS A 35 -7.70 -16.51 0.73
CA LYS A 35 -8.16 -16.54 -0.64
C LYS A 35 -8.25 -15.14 -1.23
N GLN A 36 -8.75 -14.19 -0.46
CA GLN A 36 -8.83 -12.81 -0.93
C GLN A 36 -7.45 -12.22 -1.15
N MET A 37 -6.52 -12.51 -0.25
CA MET A 37 -5.17 -11.99 -0.37
C MET A 37 -4.48 -12.57 -1.61
N VAL A 38 -4.64 -13.88 -1.86
CA VAL A 38 -4.04 -14.50 -3.03
C VAL A 38 -4.56 -13.85 -4.31
N ALA A 39 -5.86 -13.58 -4.38
CA ALA A 39 -6.44 -12.96 -5.57
C ALA A 39 -5.84 -11.57 -5.79
N LYS A 40 -5.67 -10.80 -4.71
CA LYS A 40 -5.11 -9.47 -4.84
C LYS A 40 -3.65 -9.53 -5.27
N LEU A 41 -2.88 -10.45 -4.73
CA LEU A 41 -1.48 -10.58 -5.08
C LEU A 41 -1.30 -11.00 -6.54
N ARG A 42 -2.15 -11.91 -7.01
CA ARG A 42 -2.07 -12.33 -8.40
C ARG A 42 -2.39 -11.18 -9.34
N ARG A 43 -3.42 -10.41 -9.01
CA ARG A 43 -3.79 -9.27 -9.85
C ARG A 43 -2.70 -8.22 -9.85
N LEU A 44 -2.08 -7.98 -8.70
CA LEU A 44 -0.99 -7.04 -8.61
C LEU A 44 0.19 -7.50 -9.45
N ALA A 45 0.55 -8.78 -9.33
CA ALA A 45 1.67 -9.31 -10.10
C ALA A 45 1.43 -9.18 -11.60
N ASP A 46 0.19 -9.46 -12.03
CA ASP A 46 -0.14 -9.35 -13.44
C ASP A 46 -0.01 -7.92 -13.94
N CYS A 47 -0.47 -6.96 -13.15
CA CYS A 47 -0.35 -5.56 -13.54
C CYS A 47 1.09 -5.13 -13.64
N LEU A 48 1.91 -5.53 -12.69
CA LEU A 48 3.32 -5.16 -12.71
C LEU A 48 4.03 -5.78 -13.91
N GLU A 49 3.70 -7.04 -14.21
CA GLU A 49 4.31 -7.70 -15.32
C GLU A 49 3.98 -7.03 -16.65
N GLN A 50 2.79 -6.48 -16.76
CA GLN A 50 2.36 -5.82 -17.98
C GLN A 50 2.66 -4.33 -18.00
N GLY A 51 3.29 -3.80 -16.97
CA GLY A 51 3.61 -2.39 -16.89
C GLY A 51 2.38 -1.50 -16.78
N LYS A 52 1.31 -2.02 -16.17
CA LYS A 52 0.09 -1.27 -16.05
C LYS A 52 -0.12 -0.77 -14.64
N ARG A 53 -0.95 0.25 -14.50
CA ARG A 53 -1.31 0.75 -13.19
C ARG A 53 -2.13 -0.30 -12.47
N PHE A 54 -1.95 -0.40 -11.17
CA PHE A 54 -2.72 -1.32 -10.37
C PHE A 54 -3.78 -0.54 -9.61
N GLN A 55 -5.00 -1.00 -9.66
CA GLN A 55 -6.09 -0.33 -9.00
C GLN A 55 -6.60 -1.21 -7.87
N ILE A 56 -6.74 -0.64 -6.69
CA ILE A 56 -7.26 -1.37 -5.55
C ILE A 56 -8.25 -0.49 -4.82
N GLN A 57 -9.31 -1.06 -4.32
CA GLN A 57 -10.30 -0.34 -3.57
C GLN A 57 -10.16 -0.68 -2.11
N SER A 58 -10.11 0.34 -1.27
CA SER A 58 -9.94 0.14 0.16
C SER A 58 -10.82 1.10 0.91
N GLN A 59 -11.73 0.56 1.72
CA GLN A 59 -12.59 1.37 2.56
C GLN A 59 -13.27 2.50 1.78
N GLY A 60 -13.87 2.16 0.67
CA GLY A 60 -14.65 3.12 -0.09
C GLY A 60 -13.86 4.02 -1.01
N GLU A 61 -12.56 3.89 -1.05
CA GLU A 61 -11.76 4.73 -1.91
C GLU A 61 -11.01 3.89 -2.92
N ARG A 62 -10.97 4.34 -4.16
CA ARG A 62 -10.24 3.65 -5.20
C ARG A 62 -8.85 4.25 -5.29
N ILE A 63 -7.84 3.44 -5.16
CA ILE A 63 -6.46 3.89 -5.17
C ILE A 63 -5.81 3.37 -6.43
N LEU A 64 -5.17 4.27 -7.17
CA LEU A 64 -4.47 3.89 -8.39
C LEU A 64 -2.98 3.96 -8.15
N VAL A 65 -2.33 2.81 -8.22
CA VAL A 65 -0.88 2.73 -8.03
C VAL A 65 -0.25 2.91 -9.40
N PRO A 66 0.53 3.95 -9.62
CA PRO A 66 1.10 4.20 -10.94
C PRO A 66 2.12 3.14 -11.32
N ALA A 67 2.34 2.97 -12.60
CA ALA A 67 3.25 1.94 -13.08
C ALA A 67 4.69 2.23 -12.66
N ASP A 68 5.02 3.48 -12.39
CA ASP A 68 6.37 3.84 -12.00
C ASP A 68 6.56 4.01 -10.50
N ALA A 69 5.66 3.47 -9.70
CA ALA A 69 5.82 3.50 -8.25
C ALA A 69 7.09 2.75 -7.87
N ILE A 70 7.66 3.14 -6.76
CA ILE A 70 8.85 2.47 -6.24
C ILE A 70 8.40 1.37 -5.31
N PHE A 71 8.99 0.19 -5.44
CA PHE A 71 8.60 -0.95 -4.63
C PHE A 71 9.67 -1.30 -3.63
N ASN A 72 9.27 -1.69 -2.44
CA ASN A 72 10.23 -2.23 -1.48
C ASN A 72 9.51 -3.16 -0.52
N VAL A 73 10.27 -3.91 0.22
CA VAL A 73 9.75 -4.80 1.24
C VAL A 73 10.37 -4.37 2.55
N GLU A 74 9.55 -4.20 3.55
CA GLU A 74 10.02 -3.79 4.83
C GLU A 74 9.76 -4.90 5.84
N HIS A 75 10.72 -5.17 6.71
CA HIS A 75 10.59 -6.20 7.73
C HIS A 75 10.84 -5.54 9.08
N GLU A 76 9.95 -5.79 10.00
CA GLU A 76 10.06 -5.19 11.31
C GLU A 76 9.85 -6.27 12.35
N ARG A 77 10.72 -6.33 13.35
CA ARG A 77 10.61 -7.32 14.40
C ARG A 77 10.71 -6.65 15.75
N GLY A 78 9.72 -6.86 16.59
CA GLY A 78 9.75 -6.37 17.94
C GLY A 78 9.89 -7.53 18.90
N LYS A 79 9.54 -7.30 20.15
CA LYS A 79 9.65 -8.35 21.14
C LYS A 79 8.52 -9.35 21.07
N LYS A 80 7.36 -8.93 20.64
CA LYS A 80 6.21 -9.80 20.63
C LYS A 80 5.58 -10.00 19.27
N ALA A 81 6.02 -9.30 18.28
CA ALA A 81 5.40 -9.38 16.97
C ALA A 81 6.41 -9.13 15.88
N GLU A 82 6.10 -9.64 14.73
CA GLU A 82 6.96 -9.49 13.57
C GLU A 82 6.08 -9.26 12.38
N GLU A 83 6.49 -8.38 11.45
CA GLU A 83 5.67 -8.13 10.29
C GLU A 83 6.52 -7.85 9.06
N VAL A 84 5.94 -8.14 7.90
CA VAL A 84 6.55 -7.86 6.62
C VAL A 84 5.56 -7.05 5.83
N GLU A 85 6.02 -5.95 5.21
CA GLU A 85 5.17 -5.11 4.42
C GLU A 85 5.70 -5.01 3.01
N PHE A 86 4.78 -5.08 2.03
CA PHE A 86 5.14 -4.83 0.64
C PHE A 86 4.65 -3.42 0.38
N GLN A 87 5.55 -2.53 0.05
CA GLN A 87 5.23 -1.12 -0.06
C GLN A 87 5.37 -0.60 -1.48
N PHE A 88 4.44 0.27 -1.87
CA PHE A 88 4.45 0.93 -3.16
C PHE A 88 4.38 2.41 -2.86
N LYS A 89 5.36 3.17 -3.27
CA LYS A 89 5.41 4.58 -2.95
C LYS A 89 5.50 5.42 -4.19
N TRP A 90 4.79 6.52 -4.19
CA TRP A 90 4.86 7.46 -5.30
C TRP A 90 4.49 8.84 -4.78
N ASN A 91 4.87 9.87 -5.53
CA ASN A 91 4.58 11.24 -5.14
C ASN A 91 3.27 11.68 -5.73
N LEU A 92 2.58 12.55 -5.03
CA LEU A 92 1.31 13.11 -5.52
C LEU A 92 1.53 14.36 -6.34
#